data_c6693161d5b19095d42f9017b44265ae
#
_entry.id   c6693161d5b19095d42f9017b44265ae
#
_cell.length_a   1.000
_cell.length_b   1.000
_cell.length_c   1.000
_cell.angle_alpha   90.00
_cell.angle_beta   90.00
_cell.angle_gamma   90.00
#
_symmetry.space_group_name_H-M   'P 1'
#
loop_
_entity.id
_entity.type
_entity.pdbx_description
1 polymer ?
#
loop_
_entity_poly.entity_id
_entity_poly.type
_entity_poly.pdbx_seq_one_letter_code
_entity_poly.pdbx_strand_id
1 'polypeptide(L)'
;MVGLAVAWLLCRQGHRVELIAPADSDRTPGRSGSAAALGLLMAQVYRRSSGRGWRLRQQSQALWHSWRQELAQRGHPIPYRPGLLQLAATAEELEAQRRLVEQRQAQGLPLQLLDRAALHALEPPLPEAALGGVLSPADGQLDPIAAMAALRVDAQAAGLQTRTATVERISRGVGGAERWLVHGHDGRTCACRWLVVSAGLGSAALVEPLGHERPQGPVLGQALELQIPSGCGDPSTWPGSVSWGGINLVPRPEGRLWLGATLEPGAMADPGPLADLRHLGGQAPDWLRQAQVVEHWQGLRARPLGRPAPLLEQLEPGLLLASGHYRNGVLLAPASAAWVADHIATGDAPARH
;
A
#
# COMPACT_ATOMS: atom_id res chain seq x y z
N MET A 1 -6.60 2.08 -4.46
CA MET A 1 -6.46 0.82 -3.67
C MET A 1 -7.48 0.73 -2.53
N VAL A 2 -7.40 1.58 -1.48
CA VAL A 2 -8.26 1.43 -0.28
C VAL A 2 -9.75 1.49 -0.60
N GLY A 3 -10.22 2.53 -1.31
CA GLY A 3 -11.64 2.63 -1.69
C GLY A 3 -12.12 1.47 -2.57
N LEU A 4 -11.26 0.97 -3.45
CA LEU A 4 -11.60 -0.19 -4.28
C LEU A 4 -11.65 -1.49 -3.46
N ALA A 5 -10.76 -1.67 -2.49
CA ALA A 5 -10.80 -2.80 -1.56
C ALA A 5 -12.08 -2.79 -0.70
N VAL A 6 -12.49 -1.60 -0.24
CA VAL A 6 -13.77 -1.41 0.46
C VAL A 6 -14.95 -1.76 -0.45
N ALA A 7 -14.97 -1.22 -1.68
CA ALA A 7 -16.05 -1.47 -2.63
C ALA A 7 -16.15 -2.97 -2.98
N TRP A 8 -15.02 -3.62 -3.24
CA TRP A 8 -14.96 -5.05 -3.52
C TRP A 8 -15.55 -5.88 -2.37
N LEU A 9 -15.10 -5.63 -1.14
CA LEU A 9 -15.56 -6.40 0.01
C LEU A 9 -17.07 -6.22 0.26
N LEU A 10 -17.56 -4.97 0.18
CA LEU A 10 -18.99 -4.68 0.38
C LEU A 10 -19.85 -5.29 -0.71
N CYS A 11 -19.45 -5.26 -1.99
CA CYS A 11 -20.18 -5.96 -3.06
C CYS A 11 -20.23 -7.47 -2.80
N ARG A 12 -19.12 -8.06 -2.33
CA ARG A 12 -19.05 -9.48 -1.95
C ARG A 12 -19.96 -9.84 -0.78
N GLN A 13 -20.28 -8.89 0.08
CA GLN A 13 -21.24 -9.02 1.19
C GLN A 13 -22.69 -8.70 0.78
N GLY A 14 -22.95 -8.43 -0.51
CA GLY A 14 -24.28 -8.19 -1.05
C GLY A 14 -24.77 -6.74 -0.92
N HIS A 15 -23.91 -5.79 -0.56
CA HIS A 15 -24.27 -4.38 -0.57
C HIS A 15 -24.31 -3.82 -1.99
N ARG A 16 -25.25 -2.90 -2.25
CA ARG A 16 -25.24 -2.08 -3.46
C ARG A 16 -24.25 -0.94 -3.31
N VAL A 17 -23.20 -0.93 -4.11
CA VAL A 17 -22.07 0.01 -4.01
C VAL A 17 -21.90 0.79 -5.30
N GLU A 18 -21.72 2.10 -5.20
CA GLU A 18 -21.21 2.96 -6.26
C GLU A 18 -19.82 3.47 -5.87
N LEU A 19 -18.83 3.24 -6.72
CA LEU A 19 -17.47 3.77 -6.58
C LEU A 19 -17.31 4.98 -7.50
N ILE A 20 -17.12 6.17 -6.92
CA ILE A 20 -16.86 7.40 -7.65
C ILE A 20 -15.37 7.72 -7.53
N ALA A 21 -14.68 7.77 -8.66
CA ALA A 21 -13.27 8.10 -8.72
C ALA A 21 -12.94 8.86 -10.01
N PRO A 22 -11.92 9.73 -10.04
CA PRO A 22 -11.44 10.28 -11.30
C PRO A 22 -10.94 9.17 -12.22
N ALA A 23 -10.80 9.46 -13.51
CA ALA A 23 -10.21 8.53 -14.45
C ALA A 23 -8.85 8.04 -13.93
N ASP A 24 -8.66 6.72 -13.92
CA ASP A 24 -7.35 6.15 -13.62
C ASP A 24 -6.38 6.63 -14.71
N SER A 25 -5.49 7.54 -14.36
CA SER A 25 -4.34 7.82 -15.20
C SER A 25 -3.37 6.65 -15.03
N ASP A 26 -3.34 5.76 -16.01
CA ASP A 26 -2.27 4.78 -16.15
C ASP A 26 -0.93 5.49 -15.99
N ARG A 27 0.02 4.85 -15.35
CA ARG A 27 1.46 5.17 -15.14
C ARG A 27 2.02 6.51 -15.69
N THR A 28 1.21 7.55 -15.85
CA THR A 28 1.62 8.91 -16.24
C THR A 28 2.09 9.74 -15.03
N PRO A 29 2.93 10.76 -15.21
CA PRO A 29 3.31 11.68 -14.12
C PRO A 29 2.08 12.27 -13.43
N GLY A 30 2.02 12.16 -12.07
CA GLY A 30 0.87 12.61 -11.28
C GLY A 30 -0.04 11.50 -10.74
N ARG A 31 0.37 10.26 -10.83
CA ARG A 31 -0.36 9.06 -10.37
C ARG A 31 -0.87 9.15 -8.94
N SER A 32 -1.98 8.44 -8.72
CA SER A 32 -2.38 8.11 -7.35
C SER A 32 -1.26 7.36 -6.63
N GLY A 33 -1.08 7.61 -5.33
CA GLY A 33 -0.06 6.91 -4.55
C GLY A 33 -0.19 5.38 -4.59
N SER A 34 -1.35 4.85 -4.98
CA SER A 34 -1.58 3.40 -5.14
C SER A 34 -0.97 2.85 -6.42
N ALA A 35 -1.13 3.54 -7.56
CA ALA A 35 -0.55 3.12 -8.83
C ALA A 35 0.99 3.28 -8.85
N ALA A 36 1.52 4.21 -8.05
CA ALA A 36 2.95 4.44 -7.91
C ALA A 36 3.63 3.54 -6.86
N ALA A 37 2.87 2.76 -6.08
CA ALA A 37 3.42 1.95 -5.00
C ALA A 37 4.21 0.74 -5.55
N LEU A 38 5.28 0.35 -4.84
CA LEU A 38 6.05 -0.88 -5.13
C LEU A 38 5.33 -2.16 -4.69
N GLY A 39 4.26 -2.05 -3.91
CA GLY A 39 3.44 -3.18 -3.49
C GLY A 39 3.99 -4.04 -2.37
N LEU A 40 4.95 -3.55 -1.60
CA LEU A 40 5.52 -4.29 -0.47
C LEU A 40 4.52 -4.48 0.67
N LEU A 41 4.41 -5.71 1.14
CA LEU A 41 3.60 -6.13 2.28
C LEU A 41 4.54 -6.39 3.48
N MET A 42 4.97 -5.31 4.15
CA MET A 42 5.93 -5.34 5.26
C MET A 42 5.17 -5.39 6.60
N ALA A 43 4.66 -6.55 6.97
CA ALA A 43 3.88 -6.74 8.19
C ALA A 43 4.73 -7.29 9.35
N GLN A 44 5.51 -8.34 9.10
CA GLN A 44 6.26 -9.06 10.12
C GLN A 44 7.52 -8.32 10.56
N VAL A 45 8.19 -7.62 9.64
CA VAL A 45 9.37 -6.79 9.93
C VAL A 45 9.02 -5.47 10.61
N TYR A 46 7.75 -5.22 10.94
CA TYR A 46 7.34 -4.01 11.65
C TYR A 46 7.91 -3.99 13.08
N ARG A 47 8.56 -2.90 13.47
CA ARG A 47 9.33 -2.81 14.72
C ARG A 47 8.51 -3.05 15.98
N ARG A 48 7.21 -2.65 16.00
CA ARG A 48 6.34 -2.84 17.16
C ARG A 48 5.62 -4.18 17.07
N SER A 49 5.45 -4.86 18.21
CA SER A 49 4.74 -6.13 18.35
C SER A 49 3.35 -5.99 19.00
N SER A 50 2.88 -4.76 19.15
CA SER A 50 1.60 -4.46 19.80
C SER A 50 0.99 -3.16 19.26
N GLY A 51 -0.22 -2.86 19.71
CA GLY A 51 -0.94 -1.65 19.34
C GLY A 51 -1.69 -1.76 18.00
N ARG A 52 -2.42 -0.68 17.67
CA ARG A 52 -3.29 -0.62 16.48
C ARG A 52 -2.54 -0.92 15.18
N GLY A 53 -1.38 -0.31 14.99
CA GLY A 53 -0.59 -0.47 13.76
C GLY A 53 -0.12 -1.90 13.53
N TRP A 54 0.22 -2.63 14.59
CA TRP A 54 0.57 -4.04 14.54
C TRP A 54 -0.66 -4.90 14.18
N ARG A 55 -1.76 -4.74 14.91
CA ARG A 55 -3.00 -5.50 14.65
C ARG A 55 -3.49 -5.35 13.22
N LEU A 56 -3.53 -4.10 12.69
CA LEU A 56 -3.93 -3.85 11.31
C LEU A 56 -3.03 -4.56 10.29
N ARG A 57 -1.71 -4.60 10.53
CA ARG A 57 -0.78 -5.29 9.63
C ARG A 57 -0.99 -6.80 9.63
N GLN A 58 -1.13 -7.41 10.81
CA GLN A 58 -1.37 -8.84 10.92
C GLN A 58 -2.69 -9.24 10.26
N GLN A 59 -3.76 -8.52 10.55
CA GLN A 59 -5.06 -8.73 9.93
C GLN A 59 -4.98 -8.56 8.41
N SER A 60 -4.31 -7.52 7.95
CA SER A 60 -4.21 -7.22 6.52
C SER A 60 -3.41 -8.27 5.76
N GLN A 61 -2.34 -8.78 6.35
CA GLN A 61 -1.53 -9.83 5.75
C GLN A 61 -2.34 -11.13 5.59
N ALA A 62 -3.07 -11.52 6.63
CA ALA A 62 -3.96 -12.67 6.57
C ALA A 62 -5.07 -12.50 5.52
N LEU A 63 -5.69 -11.32 5.47
CA LEU A 63 -6.71 -11.00 4.48
C LEU A 63 -6.14 -10.96 3.05
N TRP A 64 -4.95 -10.39 2.82
CA TRP A 64 -4.31 -10.44 1.51
C TRP A 64 -4.06 -11.88 1.05
N HIS A 65 -3.67 -12.76 1.96
CA HIS A 65 -3.49 -14.18 1.62
C HIS A 65 -4.80 -14.80 1.14
N SER A 66 -5.88 -14.67 1.90
CA SER A 66 -7.19 -15.24 1.53
C SER A 66 -7.79 -14.57 0.28
N TRP A 67 -7.72 -13.25 0.15
CA TRP A 67 -8.25 -12.53 -1.00
C TRP A 67 -7.55 -12.92 -2.31
N ARG A 68 -6.23 -13.08 -2.27
CA ARG A 68 -5.47 -13.53 -3.44
C ARG A 68 -5.88 -14.93 -3.89
N GLN A 69 -6.10 -15.84 -2.94
CA GLN A 69 -6.60 -17.19 -3.24
C GLN A 69 -8.01 -17.14 -3.84
N GLU A 70 -8.90 -16.38 -3.24
CA GLU A 70 -10.28 -16.22 -3.71
C GLU A 70 -10.34 -15.62 -5.12
N LEU A 71 -9.59 -14.56 -5.38
CA LEU A 71 -9.51 -13.94 -6.71
C LEU A 71 -8.90 -14.87 -7.75
N ALA A 72 -7.87 -15.62 -7.40
CA ALA A 72 -7.26 -16.60 -8.31
C ALA A 72 -8.24 -17.72 -8.69
N GLN A 73 -9.03 -18.23 -7.74
CA GLN A 73 -10.08 -19.23 -7.99
C GLN A 73 -11.18 -18.71 -8.94
N ARG A 74 -11.36 -17.40 -9.03
CA ARG A 74 -12.31 -16.73 -9.93
C ARG A 74 -11.69 -16.27 -11.25
N GLY A 75 -10.45 -16.65 -11.52
CA GLY A 75 -9.76 -16.28 -12.75
C GLY A 75 -9.08 -14.91 -12.75
N HIS A 76 -8.94 -14.28 -11.58
CA HIS A 76 -8.29 -12.97 -11.41
C HIS A 76 -7.05 -13.05 -10.53
N PRO A 77 -6.01 -13.82 -10.90
CA PRO A 77 -4.82 -13.97 -10.06
C PRO A 77 -4.06 -12.65 -9.92
N ILE A 78 -3.60 -12.37 -8.71
CA ILE A 78 -2.71 -11.23 -8.43
C ILE A 78 -1.27 -11.75 -8.37
N PRO A 79 -0.37 -11.26 -9.23
CA PRO A 79 1.05 -11.58 -9.12
C PRO A 79 1.59 -11.25 -7.73
N TYR A 80 2.22 -12.23 -7.10
CA TYR A 80 2.76 -12.10 -5.76
C TYR A 80 4.10 -12.81 -5.66
N ARG A 81 5.05 -12.15 -5.02
CA ARG A 81 6.34 -12.70 -4.67
C ARG A 81 6.47 -12.76 -3.15
N PRO A 82 6.64 -13.94 -2.55
CA PRO A 82 6.92 -14.07 -1.11
C PRO A 82 8.33 -13.62 -0.78
N GLY A 83 8.55 -13.31 0.49
CA GLY A 83 9.83 -12.96 1.05
C GLY A 83 10.16 -11.47 1.02
N LEU A 84 10.75 -11.04 2.12
CA LEU A 84 11.34 -9.71 2.29
C LEU A 84 12.63 -9.86 3.10
N LEU A 85 13.74 -9.41 2.53
CA LEU A 85 15.04 -9.35 3.17
C LEU A 85 15.38 -7.89 3.50
N GLN A 86 15.41 -7.56 4.78
CA GLN A 86 15.83 -6.24 5.26
C GLN A 86 17.28 -6.30 5.72
N LEU A 87 18.17 -5.63 5.01
CA LEU A 87 19.60 -5.61 5.30
C LEU A 87 19.92 -4.68 6.47
N ALA A 88 21.01 -4.97 7.17
CA ALA A 88 21.61 -4.14 8.21
C ALA A 88 22.94 -3.59 7.74
N ALA A 89 23.12 -2.26 7.80
CA ALA A 89 24.34 -1.56 7.44
C ALA A 89 25.26 -1.34 8.64
N THR A 90 24.71 -1.33 9.87
CA THR A 90 25.46 -1.10 11.11
C THR A 90 25.26 -2.24 12.11
N ALA A 91 26.18 -2.33 13.08
CA ALA A 91 26.08 -3.31 14.16
C ALA A 91 24.82 -3.09 15.01
N GLU A 92 24.40 -1.85 15.22
CA GLU A 92 23.19 -1.50 15.97
C GLU A 92 21.94 -1.98 15.24
N GLU A 93 21.89 -1.80 13.92
CA GLU A 93 20.79 -2.30 13.10
C GLU A 93 20.71 -3.82 13.12
N LEU A 94 21.85 -4.51 12.97
CA LEU A 94 21.93 -5.96 13.02
C LEU A 94 21.48 -6.50 14.38
N GLU A 95 21.89 -5.86 15.47
CA GLU A 95 21.49 -6.26 16.82
C GLU A 95 19.99 -5.98 17.05
N ALA A 96 19.43 -4.89 16.51
CA ALA A 96 17.99 -4.63 16.55
C ALA A 96 17.20 -5.68 15.75
N GLN A 97 17.74 -6.12 14.62
CA GLN A 97 17.14 -7.19 13.81
C GLN A 97 17.21 -8.55 14.50
N ARG A 98 18.30 -8.87 15.21
CA ARG A 98 18.42 -10.09 16.03
C ARG A 98 17.32 -10.15 17.07
N ARG A 99 17.14 -9.08 17.86
CA ARG A 99 16.06 -8.98 18.85
C ARG A 99 14.67 -9.10 18.22
N LEU A 100 14.48 -8.53 17.02
CA LEU A 100 13.23 -8.66 16.29
C LEU A 100 12.97 -10.13 15.91
N VAL A 101 13.97 -10.84 15.40
CA VAL A 101 13.85 -12.26 15.04
C VAL A 101 13.46 -13.10 16.26
N GLU A 102 14.18 -12.96 17.37
CA GLU A 102 13.89 -13.66 18.62
C GLU A 102 12.45 -13.40 19.10
N GLN A 103 12.03 -12.13 19.09
CA GLN A 103 10.67 -11.74 19.47
C GLN A 103 9.61 -12.35 18.56
N ARG A 104 9.84 -12.38 17.25
CA ARG A 104 8.89 -12.93 16.26
C ARG A 104 8.83 -14.45 16.33
N GLN A 105 9.96 -15.12 16.50
CA GLN A 105 10.02 -16.57 16.66
C GLN A 105 9.30 -17.01 17.94
N ALA A 106 9.43 -16.27 19.04
CA ALA A 106 8.64 -16.49 20.27
C ALA A 106 7.13 -16.31 20.06
N GLN A 107 6.70 -15.58 19.03
CA GLN A 107 5.31 -15.42 18.61
C GLN A 107 4.87 -16.45 17.55
N GLY A 108 5.72 -17.42 17.20
CA GLY A 108 5.47 -18.40 16.16
C GLY A 108 5.60 -17.86 14.71
N LEU A 109 6.24 -16.72 14.53
CA LEU A 109 6.45 -16.12 13.20
C LEU A 109 7.82 -16.49 12.64
N PRO A 110 7.92 -16.92 11.36
CA PRO A 110 9.11 -17.59 10.82
C PRO A 110 10.17 -16.59 10.31
N LEU A 111 10.55 -15.59 11.11
CA LEU A 111 11.66 -14.70 10.75
C LEU A 111 13.00 -15.42 10.93
N GLN A 112 13.94 -15.11 10.04
CA GLN A 112 15.31 -15.67 10.03
C GLN A 112 16.33 -14.55 9.99
N LEU A 113 17.44 -14.72 10.70
CA LEU A 113 18.59 -13.84 10.59
C LEU A 113 19.57 -14.48 9.59
N LEU A 114 19.89 -13.77 8.52
CA LEU A 114 20.95 -14.14 7.58
C LEU A 114 22.24 -13.42 7.97
N ASP A 115 23.32 -14.17 8.01
CA ASP A 115 24.66 -13.62 8.24
C ASP A 115 25.26 -13.07 6.93
N ARG A 116 26.44 -12.46 7.05
CA ARG A 116 27.16 -11.89 5.91
C ARG A 116 27.51 -12.93 4.85
N ALA A 117 27.86 -14.14 5.25
CA ALA A 117 28.22 -15.21 4.32
C ALA A 117 27.01 -15.63 3.46
N ALA A 118 25.84 -15.77 4.09
CA ALA A 118 24.60 -16.06 3.39
C ALA A 118 24.19 -14.93 2.41
N LEU A 119 24.46 -13.66 2.77
CA LEU A 119 24.20 -12.54 1.86
C LEU A 119 25.13 -12.51 0.67
N HIS A 120 26.43 -12.83 0.87
CA HIS A 120 27.42 -12.87 -0.20
C HIS A 120 27.21 -14.01 -1.22
N ALA A 121 26.42 -15.01 -0.86
CA ALA A 121 26.05 -16.11 -1.76
C ALA A 121 24.89 -15.76 -2.70
N LEU A 122 24.28 -14.58 -2.54
CA LEU A 122 23.14 -14.14 -3.36
C LEU A 122 23.63 -13.47 -4.65
N GLU A 123 22.98 -13.79 -5.77
CA GLU A 123 23.25 -13.19 -7.07
C GLU A 123 21.96 -12.63 -7.68
N PRO A 124 22.03 -11.40 -8.27
CA PRO A 124 23.18 -10.48 -8.26
C PRO A 124 23.59 -10.07 -6.85
N PRO A 125 24.88 -9.70 -6.62
CA PRO A 125 25.39 -9.40 -5.29
C PRO A 125 24.69 -8.19 -4.67
N LEU A 126 24.45 -8.27 -3.37
CA LEU A 126 23.89 -7.20 -2.56
C LEU A 126 25.00 -6.22 -2.12
N PRO A 127 24.66 -5.05 -1.50
CA PRO A 127 25.67 -4.13 -0.99
C PRO A 127 26.68 -4.82 -0.09
N GLU A 128 27.99 -4.67 -0.39
CA GLU A 128 29.07 -5.33 0.34
C GLU A 128 29.14 -4.89 1.81
N ALA A 129 28.72 -3.67 2.10
CA ALA A 129 28.63 -3.13 3.46
C ALA A 129 27.54 -3.79 4.33
N ALA A 130 26.69 -4.66 3.77
CA ALA A 130 25.69 -5.36 4.55
C ALA A 130 26.33 -6.35 5.53
N LEU A 131 26.09 -6.16 6.83
CA LEU A 131 26.60 -7.01 7.90
C LEU A 131 25.77 -8.27 8.12
N GLY A 132 24.53 -8.28 7.65
CA GLY A 132 23.53 -9.32 7.77
C GLY A 132 22.17 -8.78 7.39
N GLY A 133 21.11 -9.53 7.68
CA GLY A 133 19.77 -9.08 7.40
C GLY A 133 18.69 -9.98 8.00
N VAL A 134 17.48 -9.45 8.19
CA VAL A 134 16.32 -10.23 8.57
C VAL A 134 15.53 -10.64 7.33
N LEU A 135 15.33 -11.92 7.16
CA LEU A 135 14.45 -12.51 6.16
C LEU A 135 13.08 -12.80 6.80
N SER A 136 12.03 -12.24 6.23
CA SER A 136 10.64 -12.57 6.55
C SER A 136 10.01 -13.33 5.38
N PRO A 137 9.84 -14.65 5.46
CA PRO A 137 9.19 -15.44 4.40
C PRO A 137 7.71 -15.10 4.21
N ALA A 138 7.04 -14.65 5.27
CA ALA A 138 5.62 -14.34 5.25
C ALA A 138 5.31 -12.92 4.70
N ASP A 139 6.25 -11.99 4.78
CA ASP A 139 6.16 -10.73 4.06
C ASP A 139 6.37 -10.96 2.56
N GLY A 140 6.13 -9.95 1.74
CA GLY A 140 6.29 -10.12 0.29
C GLY A 140 5.93 -8.88 -0.49
N GLN A 141 5.72 -9.08 -1.78
CA GLN A 141 5.34 -8.03 -2.71
C GLN A 141 4.21 -8.51 -3.63
N LEU A 142 3.21 -7.70 -3.81
CA LEU A 142 2.20 -7.89 -4.86
C LEU A 142 2.29 -6.74 -5.88
N ASP A 143 1.82 -6.99 -7.10
CA ASP A 143 1.67 -5.93 -8.11
C ASP A 143 0.42 -5.08 -7.79
N PRO A 144 0.57 -3.78 -7.42
CA PRO A 144 -0.57 -2.97 -7.03
C PRO A 144 -1.56 -2.69 -8.15
N ILE A 145 -1.06 -2.59 -9.39
CA ILE A 145 -1.91 -2.33 -10.57
C ILE A 145 -2.73 -3.57 -10.88
N ALA A 146 -2.08 -4.74 -10.94
CA ALA A 146 -2.78 -6.01 -11.12
C ALA A 146 -3.78 -6.29 -9.99
N ALA A 147 -3.43 -5.96 -8.74
CA ALA A 147 -4.33 -6.10 -7.60
C ALA A 147 -5.57 -5.21 -7.72
N MET A 148 -5.39 -3.95 -8.13
CA MET A 148 -6.54 -3.06 -8.37
C MET A 148 -7.39 -3.54 -9.54
N ALA A 149 -6.79 -4.03 -10.61
CA ALA A 149 -7.53 -4.59 -11.74
C ALA A 149 -8.35 -5.83 -11.33
N ALA A 150 -7.74 -6.77 -10.62
CA ALA A 150 -8.42 -7.97 -10.13
C ALA A 150 -9.60 -7.64 -9.21
N LEU A 151 -9.39 -6.76 -8.22
CA LEU A 151 -10.46 -6.32 -7.32
C LEU A 151 -11.59 -5.62 -8.08
N ARG A 152 -11.27 -4.80 -9.08
CA ARG A 152 -12.26 -4.05 -9.88
C ARG A 152 -13.12 -5.01 -10.71
N VAL A 153 -12.50 -5.93 -11.45
CA VAL A 153 -13.22 -6.86 -12.33
C VAL A 153 -14.13 -7.77 -11.52
N ASP A 154 -13.64 -8.33 -10.41
CA ASP A 154 -14.44 -9.21 -9.56
C ASP A 154 -15.58 -8.43 -8.84
N ALA A 155 -15.33 -7.18 -8.41
CA ALA A 155 -16.37 -6.34 -7.82
C ALA A 155 -17.44 -5.96 -8.84
N GLN A 156 -17.08 -5.67 -10.10
CA GLN A 156 -18.03 -5.39 -11.18
C GLN A 156 -18.90 -6.61 -11.48
N ALA A 157 -18.32 -7.80 -11.50
CA ALA A 157 -19.08 -9.05 -11.62
C ALA A 157 -20.04 -9.27 -10.43
N ALA A 158 -19.72 -8.73 -9.25
CA ALA A 158 -20.56 -8.72 -8.06
C ALA A 158 -21.52 -7.51 -7.97
N GLY A 159 -21.65 -6.70 -9.04
CA GLY A 159 -22.60 -5.60 -9.14
C GLY A 159 -22.07 -4.21 -8.74
N LEU A 160 -20.74 -4.03 -8.62
CA LEU A 160 -20.18 -2.71 -8.40
C LEU A 160 -20.53 -1.76 -9.56
N GLN A 161 -21.14 -0.64 -9.21
CA GLN A 161 -21.31 0.48 -10.12
C GLN A 161 -20.11 1.41 -10.03
N THR A 162 -19.59 1.84 -11.17
CA THR A 162 -18.44 2.76 -11.22
C THR A 162 -18.83 4.04 -11.95
N ARG A 163 -18.47 5.19 -11.38
CA ARG A 163 -18.63 6.49 -12.02
C ARG A 163 -17.28 7.20 -12.08
N THR A 164 -16.86 7.52 -13.31
CA THR A 164 -15.66 8.32 -13.53
C THR A 164 -16.00 9.79 -13.34
N ALA A 165 -15.72 10.32 -12.17
CA ALA A 165 -15.90 11.72 -11.82
C ALA A 165 -15.05 12.12 -10.62
N THR A 166 -14.72 13.40 -10.53
CA THR A 166 -14.18 13.99 -9.29
C THR A 166 -15.35 14.42 -8.41
N VAL A 167 -15.32 13.99 -7.14
CA VAL A 167 -16.30 14.48 -6.14
C VAL A 167 -15.88 15.89 -5.74
N GLU A 168 -16.79 16.83 -5.91
CA GLU A 168 -16.58 18.24 -5.58
C GLU A 168 -16.95 18.52 -4.12
N ARG A 169 -18.07 17.95 -3.67
CA ARG A 169 -18.66 18.25 -2.37
C ARG A 169 -19.49 17.07 -1.87
N ILE A 170 -19.54 16.93 -0.56
CA ILE A 170 -20.49 16.05 0.14
C ILE A 170 -21.36 16.90 1.08
N SER A 171 -22.61 16.51 1.26
CA SER A 171 -23.53 17.19 2.15
C SER A 171 -24.49 16.21 2.82
N ARG A 172 -25.08 16.63 3.94
CA ARG A 172 -26.11 15.86 4.64
C ARG A 172 -27.42 15.86 3.83
N GLY A 173 -28.06 14.70 3.73
CA GLY A 173 -29.37 14.55 3.11
C GLY A 173 -30.47 15.15 4.00
N VAL A 174 -31.58 15.56 3.40
CA VAL A 174 -32.69 16.16 4.08
C VAL A 174 -33.72 15.07 4.43
N GLY A 175 -33.50 14.34 5.51
CA GLY A 175 -34.43 13.34 6.05
C GLY A 175 -34.43 11.99 5.32
N GLY A 176 -34.96 10.94 5.98
CA GLY A 176 -35.11 9.61 5.40
C GLY A 176 -33.93 8.68 5.56
N ALA A 177 -33.90 7.61 4.76
CA ALA A 177 -32.84 6.58 4.80
C ALA A 177 -31.53 7.04 4.14
N GLU A 178 -31.60 8.02 3.25
CA GLU A 178 -30.45 8.58 2.53
C GLU A 178 -29.85 9.74 3.33
N ARG A 179 -28.76 9.46 4.00
CA ARG A 179 -28.13 10.42 4.95
C ARG A 179 -27.15 11.36 4.27
N TRP A 180 -26.61 10.97 3.11
CA TRP A 180 -25.51 11.67 2.46
C TRP A 180 -25.80 11.91 0.98
N LEU A 181 -25.44 13.10 0.52
CA LEU A 181 -25.47 13.49 -0.90
C LEU A 181 -24.02 13.72 -1.36
N VAL A 182 -23.68 13.10 -2.48
CA VAL A 182 -22.35 13.20 -3.13
C VAL A 182 -22.51 13.95 -4.46
N HIS A 183 -21.88 15.10 -4.57
CA HIS A 183 -21.95 15.98 -5.73
C HIS A 183 -20.68 15.84 -6.55
N GLY A 184 -20.82 15.38 -7.78
CA GLY A 184 -19.73 15.27 -8.73
C GLY A 184 -19.53 16.52 -9.55
N HIS A 185 -18.29 16.76 -9.99
CA HIS A 185 -17.97 17.86 -10.93
C HIS A 185 -18.66 17.69 -12.29
N ASP A 186 -19.15 16.49 -12.60
CA ASP A 186 -19.98 16.18 -13.76
C ASP A 186 -21.45 16.67 -13.61
N GLY A 187 -21.77 17.44 -12.56
CA GLY A 187 -23.10 17.96 -12.26
C GLY A 187 -24.08 16.92 -11.68
N ARG A 188 -23.67 15.66 -11.56
CA ARG A 188 -24.55 14.59 -11.04
C ARG A 188 -24.45 14.49 -9.54
N THR A 189 -25.59 14.30 -8.88
CA THR A 189 -25.66 14.03 -7.45
C THR A 189 -26.15 12.60 -7.22
N CYS A 190 -25.53 11.87 -6.30
CA CYS A 190 -26.08 10.61 -5.80
C CYS A 190 -26.34 10.70 -4.31
N ALA A 191 -27.33 9.94 -3.85
CA ALA A 191 -27.71 9.84 -2.46
C ALA A 191 -27.37 8.45 -1.92
N CYS A 192 -26.89 8.39 -0.67
CA CYS A 192 -26.54 7.12 -0.05
C CYS A 192 -26.79 7.13 1.47
N ARG A 193 -26.99 5.94 2.01
CA ARG A 193 -27.11 5.72 3.46
C ARG A 193 -25.75 5.75 4.16
N TRP A 194 -24.75 5.14 3.52
CA TRP A 194 -23.37 5.08 3.98
C TRP A 194 -22.45 5.73 2.95
N LEU A 195 -21.59 6.61 3.41
CA LEU A 195 -20.56 7.25 2.60
C LEU A 195 -19.19 6.94 3.18
N VAL A 196 -18.31 6.37 2.34
CA VAL A 196 -16.91 6.10 2.71
C VAL A 196 -15.98 7.02 1.93
N VAL A 197 -15.32 7.93 2.63
CA VAL A 197 -14.35 8.86 2.05
C VAL A 197 -12.96 8.23 2.06
N SER A 198 -12.46 7.90 0.86
CA SER A 198 -11.12 7.28 0.66
C SER A 198 -10.34 7.96 -0.46
N ALA A 199 -10.49 9.28 -0.59
CA ALA A 199 -9.95 10.09 -1.69
C ALA A 199 -8.48 10.51 -1.51
N GLY A 200 -7.71 9.85 -0.61
CA GLY A 200 -6.32 10.21 -0.37
C GLY A 200 -6.16 11.67 0.08
N LEU A 201 -5.33 12.45 -0.60
CA LEU A 201 -5.14 13.87 -0.29
C LEU A 201 -6.42 14.70 -0.41
N GLY A 202 -7.34 14.32 -1.32
CA GLY A 202 -8.62 14.99 -1.47
C GLY A 202 -9.61 14.74 -0.33
N SER A 203 -9.33 13.81 0.57
CA SER A 203 -10.26 13.48 1.66
C SER A 203 -10.48 14.64 2.63
N ALA A 204 -9.43 15.40 2.95
CA ALA A 204 -9.54 16.53 3.88
C ALA A 204 -10.52 17.58 3.38
N ALA A 205 -10.40 18.00 2.13
CA ALA A 205 -11.28 19.01 1.52
C ALA A 205 -12.75 18.58 1.46
N LEU A 206 -13.03 17.27 1.39
CA LEU A 206 -14.40 16.74 1.39
C LEU A 206 -15.05 16.75 2.78
N VAL A 207 -14.27 16.53 3.86
CA VAL A 207 -14.84 16.42 5.21
C VAL A 207 -14.77 17.71 6.03
N GLU A 208 -13.86 18.63 5.68
CA GLU A 208 -13.67 19.90 6.37
C GLU A 208 -14.94 20.79 6.36
N PRO A 209 -15.70 20.93 5.24
CA PRO A 209 -16.94 21.71 5.23
C PRO A 209 -18.05 21.14 6.13
N LEU A 210 -17.92 19.89 6.57
CA LEU A 210 -18.82 19.25 7.53
C LEU A 210 -18.42 19.49 8.99
N GLY A 211 -17.29 20.18 9.24
CA GLY A 211 -16.73 20.45 10.56
C GLY A 211 -15.67 19.43 11.01
N HIS A 212 -15.18 18.57 10.11
CA HIS A 212 -14.19 17.52 10.45
C HIS A 212 -12.80 17.87 9.92
N GLU A 213 -11.99 18.54 10.71
CA GLU A 213 -10.59 18.83 10.37
C GLU A 213 -9.74 17.56 10.42
N ARG A 214 -9.35 17.06 9.26
CA ARG A 214 -8.47 15.89 9.09
C ARG A 214 -7.36 16.20 8.07
N PRO A 215 -6.46 17.14 8.41
CA PRO A 215 -5.45 17.61 7.49
C PRO A 215 -4.49 16.49 7.09
N GLN A 216 -4.14 16.47 5.80
CA GLN A 216 -3.20 15.53 5.22
C GLN A 216 -2.22 16.30 4.33
N GLY A 217 -0.92 16.03 4.51
CA GLY A 217 0.13 16.61 3.68
C GLY A 217 0.60 15.63 2.61
N PRO A 218 0.97 16.11 1.41
CA PRO A 218 1.57 15.29 0.38
C PRO A 218 3.01 14.91 0.77
N VAL A 219 3.37 13.66 0.47
CA VAL A 219 4.75 13.19 0.49
C VAL A 219 4.99 12.46 -0.80
N LEU A 220 5.82 13.04 -1.66
CA LEU A 220 6.15 12.49 -2.96
C LEU A 220 7.10 11.29 -2.81
N GLY A 221 7.00 10.37 -3.72
CA GLY A 221 7.91 9.25 -3.87
C GLY A 221 8.12 8.93 -5.31
N GLN A 222 9.38 8.86 -5.70
CA GLN A 222 9.83 8.50 -7.03
C GLN A 222 10.39 7.08 -7.01
N ALA A 223 10.24 6.36 -8.12
CA ALA A 223 10.77 5.02 -8.31
C ALA A 223 11.22 4.81 -9.76
N LEU A 224 12.09 3.84 -9.94
CA LEU A 224 12.67 3.45 -11.23
C LEU A 224 12.33 1.99 -11.54
N GLU A 225 12.11 1.69 -12.82
CA GLU A 225 12.28 0.35 -13.35
C GLU A 225 13.63 0.28 -14.05
N LEU A 226 14.41 -0.73 -13.69
CA LEU A 226 15.74 -0.95 -14.21
C LEU A 226 15.79 -2.28 -14.97
N GLN A 227 16.54 -2.31 -16.07
CA GLN A 227 16.98 -3.54 -16.71
C GLN A 227 18.37 -3.90 -16.20
N ILE A 228 18.50 -5.09 -15.61
CA ILE A 228 19.78 -5.57 -15.08
C ILE A 228 20.70 -5.98 -16.25
N PRO A 229 21.99 -5.62 -16.19
CA PRO A 229 22.95 -6.01 -17.22
C PRO A 229 23.07 -7.53 -17.36
N SER A 230 23.22 -8.02 -18.58
CA SER A 230 23.44 -9.44 -18.86
C SER A 230 24.68 -9.97 -18.14
N GLY A 231 24.58 -11.16 -17.56
CA GLY A 231 25.70 -11.80 -16.85
C GLY A 231 25.87 -11.41 -15.39
N CYS A 232 25.05 -10.49 -14.85
CA CYS A 232 25.13 -10.09 -13.44
C CYS A 232 24.30 -10.97 -12.49
N GLY A 233 23.66 -12.03 -12.97
CA GLY A 233 22.73 -12.86 -12.22
C GLY A 233 21.27 -12.42 -12.36
N ASP A 234 20.38 -13.22 -11.81
CA ASP A 234 18.93 -12.95 -11.84
C ASP A 234 18.43 -12.65 -10.40
N PRO A 235 17.92 -11.43 -10.13
CA PRO A 235 17.39 -11.08 -8.81
C PRO A 235 16.14 -11.90 -8.43
N SER A 236 15.56 -12.64 -9.38
CA SER A 236 14.49 -13.59 -9.07
C SER A 236 14.96 -14.73 -8.16
N THR A 237 16.25 -14.98 -8.07
CA THR A 237 16.85 -15.99 -7.16
C THR A 237 16.96 -15.51 -5.70
N TRP A 238 16.85 -14.20 -5.44
CA TRP A 238 16.84 -13.70 -4.07
C TRP A 238 15.66 -14.26 -3.28
N PRO A 239 15.78 -14.37 -1.94
CA PRO A 239 14.72 -14.94 -1.11
C PRO A 239 13.48 -14.04 -1.00
N GLY A 240 13.44 -12.94 -1.72
CA GLY A 240 12.33 -11.99 -1.76
C GLY A 240 12.76 -10.62 -2.26
N SER A 241 11.94 -9.60 -2.01
CA SER A 241 12.36 -8.21 -2.19
C SER A 241 13.42 -7.84 -1.15
N VAL A 242 14.32 -6.93 -1.49
CA VAL A 242 15.41 -6.51 -0.60
C VAL A 242 15.19 -5.05 -0.18
N SER A 243 15.44 -4.72 1.07
CA SER A 243 15.39 -3.34 1.59
C SER A 243 16.76 -2.95 2.17
N TRP A 244 17.28 -1.81 1.72
CA TRP A 244 18.53 -1.21 2.16
C TRP A 244 18.35 0.28 2.46
N GLY A 245 18.61 0.72 3.69
CA GLY A 245 18.52 2.14 4.05
C GLY A 245 17.15 2.79 3.75
N GLY A 246 16.08 2.01 3.71
CA GLY A 246 14.74 2.49 3.35
C GLY A 246 14.42 2.48 1.86
N ILE A 247 15.39 2.17 1.00
CA ILE A 247 15.21 1.93 -0.43
C ILE A 247 14.91 0.44 -0.64
N ASN A 248 13.99 0.13 -1.54
CA ASN A 248 13.57 -1.24 -1.81
C ASN A 248 13.96 -1.63 -3.24
N LEU A 249 14.52 -2.83 -3.36
CA LEU A 249 14.86 -3.50 -4.60
C LEU A 249 13.84 -4.62 -4.78
N VAL A 250 12.98 -4.50 -5.79
CA VAL A 250 11.85 -5.41 -6.01
C VAL A 250 12.07 -6.16 -7.33
N PRO A 251 12.45 -7.43 -7.29
CA PRO A 251 12.62 -8.23 -8.50
C PRO A 251 11.35 -8.31 -9.34
N ARG A 252 11.49 -8.18 -10.65
CA ARG A 252 10.43 -8.29 -11.63
C ARG A 252 10.80 -9.34 -12.68
N PRO A 253 9.85 -9.88 -13.44
CA PRO A 253 10.15 -10.78 -14.54
C PRO A 253 11.14 -10.19 -15.55
N GLU A 254 11.78 -11.05 -16.34
CA GLU A 254 12.65 -10.68 -17.45
C GLU A 254 13.91 -9.86 -17.04
N GLY A 255 14.47 -10.16 -15.86
CA GLY A 255 15.66 -9.46 -15.37
C GLY A 255 15.42 -7.98 -15.06
N ARG A 256 14.18 -7.60 -14.79
CA ARG A 256 13.83 -6.25 -14.37
C ARG A 256 13.82 -6.10 -12.87
N LEU A 257 14.03 -4.88 -12.42
CA LEU A 257 14.02 -4.51 -11.02
C LEU A 257 13.27 -3.19 -10.81
N TRP A 258 12.32 -3.14 -9.90
CA TRP A 258 11.82 -1.86 -9.39
C TRP A 258 12.67 -1.40 -8.23
N LEU A 259 13.11 -0.15 -8.30
CA LEU A 259 13.96 0.48 -7.29
C LEU A 259 13.26 1.71 -6.72
N GLY A 260 13.11 1.79 -5.41
CA GLY A 260 12.45 2.93 -4.77
C GLY A 260 12.08 2.69 -3.31
N ALA A 261 11.49 3.66 -2.72
CA ALA A 261 11.12 4.91 -3.33
C ALA A 261 11.70 6.07 -2.52
N THR A 262 11.88 7.19 -3.18
CA THR A 262 12.25 8.42 -2.48
C THR A 262 11.20 8.82 -1.44
N LEU A 263 11.58 9.69 -0.53
CA LEU A 263 10.72 10.21 0.52
C LEU A 263 10.88 11.72 0.60
N GLU A 264 10.06 12.43 -0.18
CA GLU A 264 10.17 13.87 -0.39
C GLU A 264 8.97 14.59 0.22
N PRO A 265 9.15 15.39 1.28
CA PRO A 265 8.07 16.22 1.80
C PRO A 265 7.57 17.20 0.74
N GLY A 266 6.24 17.26 0.54
CA GLY A 266 5.63 18.10 -0.49
C GLY A 266 5.18 17.32 -1.73
N ALA A 267 4.82 18.06 -2.77
CA ALA A 267 4.27 17.52 -4.01
C ALA A 267 5.20 17.71 -5.22
N MET A 268 6.30 18.41 -5.05
CA MET A 268 7.26 18.67 -6.14
C MET A 268 8.40 17.65 -6.08
N ALA A 269 8.73 17.07 -7.22
CA ALA A 269 9.82 16.12 -7.37
C ALA A 269 11.17 16.83 -7.34
N ASP A 270 12.14 16.26 -6.63
CA ASP A 270 13.53 16.68 -6.65
C ASP A 270 14.34 15.62 -7.44
N PRO A 271 15.13 16.03 -8.45
CA PRO A 271 15.98 15.12 -9.21
C PRO A 271 17.12 14.51 -8.38
N GLY A 272 17.59 15.18 -7.33
CA GLY A 272 18.68 14.69 -6.47
C GLY A 272 18.36 13.33 -5.83
N PRO A 273 17.30 13.20 -5.01
CA PRO A 273 16.91 11.93 -4.40
C PRO A 273 16.64 10.82 -5.42
N LEU A 274 16.12 11.15 -6.62
CA LEU A 274 15.92 10.17 -7.69
C LEU A 274 17.27 9.63 -8.21
N ALA A 275 18.23 10.50 -8.47
CA ALA A 275 19.58 10.10 -8.89
C ALA A 275 20.27 9.23 -7.82
N ASP A 276 20.07 9.54 -6.55
CA ASP A 276 20.67 8.83 -5.41
C ASP A 276 20.09 7.41 -5.20
N LEU A 277 18.91 7.11 -5.71
CA LEU A 277 18.33 5.75 -5.59
C LEU A 277 19.31 4.68 -6.07
N ARG A 278 19.97 4.87 -7.22
CA ARG A 278 20.89 3.90 -7.83
C ARG A 278 22.24 3.82 -7.11
N HIS A 279 22.52 4.78 -6.24
CA HIS A 279 23.78 4.81 -5.47
C HIS A 279 23.65 4.14 -4.09
N LEU A 280 22.44 3.92 -3.58
CA LEU A 280 22.16 3.33 -2.27
C LEU A 280 23.01 3.95 -1.13
N GLY A 281 23.14 5.28 -1.13
CA GLY A 281 24.02 5.98 -0.18
C GLY A 281 25.50 5.70 -0.40
N GLY A 282 25.93 5.45 -1.62
CA GLY A 282 27.30 5.11 -1.99
C GLY A 282 27.66 3.61 -1.88
N GLN A 283 26.71 2.76 -1.49
CA GLN A 283 26.91 1.34 -1.25
C GLN A 283 26.37 0.43 -2.38
N ALA A 284 25.92 1.02 -3.48
CA ALA A 284 25.37 0.25 -4.58
C ALA A 284 26.45 -0.64 -5.23
N PRO A 285 26.15 -1.91 -5.50
CA PRO A 285 27.02 -2.75 -6.32
C PRO A 285 27.11 -2.23 -7.76
N ASP A 286 28.17 -2.60 -8.49
CA ASP A 286 28.45 -2.10 -9.83
C ASP A 286 27.30 -2.36 -10.80
N TRP A 287 26.73 -3.53 -10.77
CA TRP A 287 25.62 -3.90 -11.64
C TRP A 287 24.40 -2.95 -11.49
N LEU A 288 24.11 -2.48 -10.25
CA LEU A 288 23.01 -1.58 -10.00
C LEU A 288 23.29 -0.17 -10.56
N ARG A 289 24.53 0.30 -10.43
CA ARG A 289 24.97 1.57 -11.03
C ARG A 289 24.93 1.55 -12.55
N GLN A 290 25.21 0.39 -13.16
CA GLN A 290 25.23 0.17 -14.60
C GLN A 290 23.87 -0.19 -15.19
N ALA A 291 22.90 -0.58 -14.37
CA ALA A 291 21.56 -0.96 -14.82
C ALA A 291 20.89 0.16 -15.64
N GLN A 292 20.30 -0.20 -16.77
CA GLN A 292 19.61 0.74 -17.61
C GLN A 292 18.28 1.15 -17.02
N VAL A 293 18.00 2.45 -16.96
CA VAL A 293 16.67 2.95 -16.58
C VAL A 293 15.71 2.72 -17.73
N VAL A 294 14.66 1.94 -17.48
CA VAL A 294 13.60 1.62 -18.44
C VAL A 294 12.41 2.57 -18.25
N GLU A 295 12.02 2.81 -17.04
CA GLU A 295 10.89 3.67 -16.69
C GLU A 295 11.18 4.43 -15.39
N HIS A 296 10.62 5.61 -15.29
CA HIS A 296 10.55 6.41 -14.07
C HIS A 296 9.10 6.79 -13.79
N TRP A 297 8.67 6.68 -12.56
CA TRP A 297 7.35 7.17 -12.13
C TRP A 297 7.40 7.75 -10.73
N GLN A 298 6.35 8.48 -10.40
CA GLN A 298 6.19 9.11 -9.09
C GLN A 298 4.74 9.08 -8.63
N GLY A 299 4.51 9.29 -7.34
CA GLY A 299 3.18 9.40 -6.78
C GLY A 299 3.17 10.07 -5.41
N LEU A 300 2.02 10.61 -5.06
CA LEU A 300 1.81 11.32 -3.81
C LEU A 300 1.20 10.42 -2.75
N ARG A 301 1.81 10.40 -1.58
CA ARG A 301 1.29 9.73 -0.40
C ARG A 301 0.55 10.74 0.48
N ALA A 302 -0.65 10.41 0.91
CA ALA A 302 -1.42 11.22 1.86
C ALA A 302 -0.94 10.90 3.29
N ARG A 303 -0.21 11.82 3.91
CA ARG A 303 0.27 11.70 5.29
C ARG A 303 -0.64 12.49 6.23
N PRO A 304 -1.28 11.88 7.23
CA PRO A 304 -2.01 12.61 8.26
C PRO A 304 -1.08 13.57 9.01
N LEU A 305 -1.55 14.78 9.26
CA LEU A 305 -0.83 15.77 10.06
C LEU A 305 -1.40 15.77 11.48
N GLY A 306 -0.52 15.69 12.47
CA GLY A 306 -0.89 15.66 13.90
C GLY A 306 -1.63 14.38 14.37
N ARG A 307 -1.79 13.38 13.51
CA ARG A 307 -2.50 12.12 13.82
C ARG A 307 -1.74 10.90 13.28
N PRO A 308 -1.86 9.73 13.93
CA PRO A 308 -1.24 8.50 13.42
C PRO A 308 -1.96 7.99 12.17
N ALA A 309 -1.18 7.50 11.19
CA ALA A 309 -1.70 6.79 10.02
C ALA A 309 -2.10 5.33 10.36
N PRO A 310 -3.15 4.77 9.71
CA PRO A 310 -4.12 5.42 8.84
C PRO A 310 -5.24 6.13 9.62
N LEU A 311 -5.97 7.03 8.94
CA LEU A 311 -7.22 7.60 9.45
C LEU A 311 -8.34 6.60 9.13
N LEU A 312 -8.79 5.84 10.12
CA LEU A 312 -9.98 4.99 10.07
C LEU A 312 -10.90 5.48 11.18
N GLU A 313 -11.90 6.28 10.82
CA GLU A 313 -12.76 7.01 11.75
C GLU A 313 -14.20 7.04 11.25
N GLN A 314 -15.15 6.80 12.14
CA GLN A 314 -16.53 7.18 11.90
C GLN A 314 -16.68 8.65 12.31
N LEU A 315 -16.90 9.53 11.34
CA LEU A 315 -17.01 10.97 11.58
C LEU A 315 -18.42 11.35 12.03
N GLU A 316 -19.43 10.74 11.40
CA GLU A 316 -20.85 10.90 11.74
C GLU A 316 -21.59 9.58 11.47
N PRO A 317 -22.86 9.43 11.92
CA PRO A 317 -23.68 8.30 11.52
C PRO A 317 -23.76 8.18 9.99
N GLY A 318 -23.28 7.07 9.45
CA GLY A 318 -23.23 6.82 8.00
C GLY A 318 -22.08 7.49 7.25
N LEU A 319 -21.15 8.20 7.91
CA LEU A 319 -19.96 8.78 7.29
C LEU A 319 -18.69 8.17 7.88
N LEU A 320 -17.97 7.44 7.05
CA LEU A 320 -16.71 6.81 7.41
C LEU A 320 -15.55 7.44 6.62
N LEU A 321 -14.43 7.69 7.31
CA LEU A 321 -13.17 8.10 6.71
C LEU A 321 -12.19 6.93 6.72
N ALA A 322 -11.72 6.51 5.54
CA ALA A 322 -10.69 5.48 5.37
C ALA A 322 -9.57 6.03 4.48
N SER A 323 -8.70 6.87 5.03
CA SER A 323 -7.70 7.64 4.29
C SER A 323 -6.39 7.78 5.05
N GLY A 324 -5.44 8.53 4.52
CA GLY A 324 -4.21 8.87 5.22
C GLY A 324 -3.31 7.67 5.52
N HIS A 325 -3.28 6.66 4.67
CA HIS A 325 -2.50 5.43 4.87
C HIS A 325 -0.99 5.64 4.71
N TYR A 326 -0.58 6.78 4.17
CA TYR A 326 0.82 7.15 3.95
C TYR A 326 1.57 6.08 3.14
N ARG A 327 2.54 5.37 3.74
CA ARG A 327 3.36 4.36 3.07
C ARG A 327 2.71 2.96 2.99
N ASN A 328 1.55 2.77 3.63
CA ASN A 328 0.98 1.44 3.86
C ASN A 328 -0.37 1.22 3.17
N GLY A 329 -0.73 2.04 2.17
CA GLY A 329 -2.04 1.97 1.53
C GLY A 329 -2.32 0.64 0.84
N VAL A 330 -1.33 0.01 0.23
CA VAL A 330 -1.45 -1.32 -0.36
C VAL A 330 -1.55 -2.37 0.74
N LEU A 331 -0.60 -2.40 1.67
CA LEU A 331 -0.60 -3.35 2.77
C LEU A 331 -1.91 -3.33 3.55
N LEU A 332 -2.38 -2.14 3.97
CA LEU A 332 -3.50 -2.00 4.89
C LEU A 332 -4.88 -1.94 4.21
N ALA A 333 -4.96 -2.03 2.90
CA ALA A 333 -6.23 -1.97 2.18
C ALA A 333 -7.26 -3.01 2.66
N PRO A 334 -6.92 -4.31 2.85
CA PRO A 334 -7.89 -5.29 3.33
C PRO A 334 -8.37 -5.04 4.75
N ALA A 335 -7.48 -4.73 5.69
CA ALA A 335 -7.90 -4.45 7.07
C ALA A 335 -8.75 -3.17 7.16
N SER A 336 -8.48 -2.18 6.30
CA SER A 336 -9.31 -0.97 6.21
C SER A 336 -10.69 -1.28 5.65
N ALA A 337 -10.77 -2.16 4.66
CA ALA A 337 -12.04 -2.62 4.11
C ALA A 337 -12.86 -3.41 5.15
N ALA A 338 -12.21 -4.32 5.88
CA ALA A 338 -12.85 -5.06 6.96
C ALA A 338 -13.37 -4.11 8.05
N TRP A 339 -12.56 -3.12 8.45
CA TRP A 339 -12.98 -2.11 9.42
C TRP A 339 -14.23 -1.34 8.96
N VAL A 340 -14.30 -0.96 7.68
CA VAL A 340 -15.49 -0.29 7.10
C VAL A 340 -16.70 -1.22 7.12
N ALA A 341 -16.53 -2.47 6.68
CA ALA A 341 -17.60 -3.45 6.62
C ALA A 341 -18.20 -3.73 8.01
N ASP A 342 -17.35 -3.87 9.03
CA ASP A 342 -17.77 -4.08 10.43
C ASP A 342 -18.62 -2.89 10.94
N HIS A 343 -18.25 -1.65 10.61
CA HIS A 343 -19.00 -0.45 11.02
C HIS A 343 -20.36 -0.36 10.31
N ILE A 344 -20.43 -0.72 9.04
CA ILE A 344 -21.68 -0.77 8.30
C ILE A 344 -22.61 -1.83 8.90
N ALA A 345 -22.11 -3.04 9.13
CA ALA A 345 -22.88 -4.14 9.69
C ALA A 345 -23.42 -3.83 11.08
N THR A 346 -22.62 -3.20 11.94
CA THR A 346 -23.05 -2.81 13.30
C THR A 346 -24.00 -1.64 13.31
N GLY A 347 -23.83 -0.66 12.42
CA GLY A 347 -24.71 0.51 12.30
C GLY A 347 -26.04 0.22 11.60
N ASP A 348 -26.14 -0.89 10.88
CA ASP A 348 -27.36 -1.39 10.25
C ASP A 348 -28.13 -2.36 11.15
N ALA A 349 -27.55 -2.83 12.26
CA ALA A 349 -28.25 -3.66 13.21
C ALA A 349 -29.42 -2.85 13.85
N PRO A 350 -30.63 -3.43 13.97
CA PRO A 350 -31.73 -2.77 14.67
C PRO A 350 -31.29 -2.46 16.09
N ALA A 351 -31.62 -1.26 16.57
CA ALA A 351 -31.37 -0.90 17.97
C ALA A 351 -31.97 -2.00 18.85
N ARG A 352 -31.12 -2.68 19.63
CA ARG A 352 -31.62 -3.61 20.66
C ARG A 352 -32.30 -2.75 21.72
N HIS A 353 -33.64 -2.77 21.73
CA HIS A 353 -34.47 -2.19 22.79
C HIS A 353 -34.36 -2.97 24.10
#